data_ee456ba847cf236e2d082f14f41e3f6a
#
_entry.id   ee456ba847cf236e2d082f14f41e3f6a
#
_cell.length_a   1.000
_cell.length_b   1.000
_cell.length_c   1.000
_cell.angle_alpha   90.00
_cell.angle_beta   90.00
_cell.angle_gamma   90.00
#
_symmetry.space_group_name_H-M   'P 1'
#
loop_
_entity.id
_entity.type
_entity.pdbx_description
1 polymer ?
#
loop_
_entity_poly.entity_id
_entity_poly.type
_entity_poly.pdbx_seq_one_letter_code
_entity_poly.pdbx_strand_id
1 'polypeptide(L)'
;MASSPVAGSQRYSAAVPATMPAQAEARPVNHSSAKLQYDAPQPLCTERGRMHPSRALRYALTLLLLPLGNALAAQVQVAVASNFTAPMREIAGRFERDTGHQARLSFGATGKFYAQIRNGAPFEVLLSADDTTPGRLEQEGAAIPGSRFTYAVGRLVLWSPTAGLVQDGPDLLRKGDFRHLAMANPKTAPYGAAALATLEHLGLNDTLSGRLVQGENIAQTHQFVASGNAQLGFIALSQVAKDGRIATGSGWVVPTDIHPAIRQEAVLLTKGQDNPAAKALLDYLAQPQIRALIQSYGYGLE
;
A
#
# COMPACT_ATOMS: atom_id res chain seq x y z
N MET A 1 -52.83 18.17 33.76
CA MET A 1 -52.75 17.55 35.10
C MET A 1 -51.73 16.43 35.02
N ALA A 2 -50.71 16.58 35.83
CA ALA A 2 -49.83 15.59 36.46
C ALA A 2 -48.96 14.74 35.48
N SER A 3 -47.72 14.58 35.52
CA SER A 3 -46.57 14.89 36.40
C SER A 3 -45.48 13.91 35.98
N SER A 4 -44.26 14.38 35.77
CA SER A 4 -43.01 13.59 35.67
C SER A 4 -42.70 12.93 37.04
N PRO A 5 -41.73 11.96 37.07
CA PRO A 5 -40.37 12.31 37.46
C PRO A 5 -39.31 11.46 36.68
N VAL A 6 -38.17 12.01 36.33
CA VAL A 6 -36.82 12.27 36.92
C VAL A 6 -36.17 11.10 37.69
N ALA A 7 -34.90 10.94 37.35
CA ALA A 7 -33.74 10.24 37.97
C ALA A 7 -33.38 8.90 37.36
N GLY A 8 -32.10 8.56 37.07
CA GLY A 8 -30.93 8.88 37.82
C GLY A 8 -29.64 8.62 37.08
N SER A 9 -28.69 9.47 37.33
CA SER A 9 -27.27 9.40 36.95
C SER A 9 -26.55 8.31 37.74
N GLN A 10 -25.84 7.42 37.08
CA GLN A 10 -24.79 6.63 37.72
C GLN A 10 -23.45 6.91 37.07
N ARG A 11 -22.61 7.60 37.82
CA ARG A 11 -21.17 7.72 37.59
C ARG A 11 -20.52 6.43 38.07
N TYR A 12 -19.77 5.76 37.19
CA TYR A 12 -18.80 4.75 37.61
C TYR A 12 -17.42 5.39 37.58
N SER A 13 -16.92 5.68 38.79
CA SER A 13 -15.51 5.89 39.09
C SER A 13 -14.88 4.50 39.29
N ALA A 14 -13.84 4.16 38.57
CA ALA A 14 -13.02 3.03 38.88
C ALA A 14 -11.56 3.46 38.93
N ALA A 15 -10.99 3.25 40.10
CA ALA A 15 -9.65 3.60 40.52
C ALA A 15 -8.57 2.74 39.85
N VAL A 16 -7.43 3.38 39.65
CA VAL A 16 -6.14 2.75 39.26
C VAL A 16 -5.49 2.20 40.54
N PRO A 17 -4.88 1.02 40.50
CA PRO A 17 -3.85 0.67 41.48
C PRO A 17 -2.47 0.78 40.80
N ALA A 18 -1.65 1.66 41.34
CA ALA A 18 -0.21 1.68 41.18
C ALA A 18 0.40 0.59 42.09
N THR A 19 1.29 -0.21 41.54
CA THR A 19 2.25 -0.96 42.33
C THR A 19 3.54 -1.11 41.52
N MET A 20 4.58 -0.38 42.00
CA MET A 20 6.00 -0.67 41.67
C MET A 20 6.52 -1.75 42.63
N PRO A 21 7.49 -2.56 42.23
CA PRO A 21 8.45 -3.14 43.17
C PRO A 21 9.86 -2.56 42.96
N ALA A 22 10.33 -2.06 44.06
CA ALA A 22 11.62 -2.19 44.79
C ALA A 22 12.93 -2.47 44.03
N GLN A 23 13.85 -1.61 44.38
CA GLN A 23 15.29 -1.61 44.16
C GLN A 23 15.96 -2.90 44.62
N ALA A 24 16.93 -3.39 43.84
CA ALA A 24 17.90 -4.38 44.25
C ALA A 24 19.26 -3.70 44.46
N GLU A 25 19.76 -3.87 45.68
CA GLU A 25 20.99 -3.32 46.22
C GLU A 25 22.28 -3.84 45.53
N ALA A 26 23.22 -2.94 45.34
CA ALA A 26 24.60 -3.23 44.94
C ALA A 26 25.40 -3.83 46.09
N ARG A 27 26.09 -4.94 45.88
CA ARG A 27 27.13 -5.48 46.78
C ARG A 27 28.51 -5.07 46.28
N PRO A 28 29.42 -4.68 47.15
CA PRO A 28 30.80 -4.32 46.80
C PRO A 28 31.66 -5.56 46.60
N VAL A 29 32.45 -5.58 45.55
CA VAL A 29 33.51 -6.59 45.33
C VAL A 29 34.85 -6.08 45.87
N ASN A 30 35.43 -6.90 46.70
CA ASN A 30 36.61 -6.69 47.50
C ASN A 30 37.88 -6.79 46.63
N HIS A 31 38.75 -5.78 46.74
CA HIS A 31 40.11 -5.80 46.16
C HIS A 31 41.06 -6.67 46.99
N SER A 32 41.56 -7.72 46.39
CA SER A 32 42.75 -8.43 46.94
C SER A 32 43.91 -8.22 45.98
N SER A 33 44.92 -7.48 46.50
CA SER A 33 46.20 -7.22 45.83
C SER A 33 47.11 -8.40 45.96
N ALA A 34 47.45 -9.08 44.89
CA ALA A 34 48.56 -10.03 44.83
C ALA A 34 49.71 -9.40 44.01
N LYS A 35 50.74 -9.02 44.66
CA LYS A 35 52.01 -8.62 44.04
C LYS A 35 52.72 -9.88 43.57
N LEU A 36 52.93 -10.04 42.30
CA LEU A 36 53.88 -10.98 41.72
C LEU A 36 55.05 -10.19 41.14
N GLN A 37 56.17 -10.44 41.69
CA GLN A 37 57.50 -9.92 41.36
C GLN A 37 58.02 -10.78 40.20
N TYR A 38 58.35 -10.17 39.08
CA TYR A 38 58.99 -10.87 37.94
C TYR A 38 60.32 -10.22 37.64
N ASP A 39 61.37 -11.09 37.67
CA ASP A 39 62.75 -10.81 37.30
C ASP A 39 62.84 -10.49 35.80
N ALA A 40 63.64 -9.50 35.46
CA ALA A 40 63.96 -9.08 34.10
C ALA A 40 65.04 -9.97 33.47
N PRO A 41 64.88 -10.47 32.27
CA PRO A 41 66.01 -10.99 31.47
C PRO A 41 66.65 -9.89 30.63
N GLN A 42 67.97 -9.97 30.54
CA GLN A 42 68.87 -9.06 29.84
C GLN A 42 68.68 -9.01 28.29
N PRO A 43 69.12 -7.92 27.62
CA PRO A 43 68.87 -7.74 26.21
C PRO A 43 69.87 -8.46 25.32
N LEU A 44 69.36 -9.24 24.38
CA LEU A 44 70.14 -9.73 23.21
C LEU A 44 70.09 -8.66 22.11
N CYS A 45 71.22 -8.11 21.73
CA CYS A 45 71.49 -7.33 20.54
C CYS A 45 71.15 -8.15 19.28
N THR A 46 70.18 -7.71 18.50
CA THR A 46 70.08 -8.13 17.12
C THR A 46 69.84 -6.92 16.22
N GLU A 47 70.51 -6.95 15.11
CA GLU A 47 70.77 -5.90 14.13
C GLU A 47 69.53 -5.16 13.62
N ARG A 48 69.67 -3.83 13.53
CA ARG A 48 68.69 -2.91 12.87
C ARG A 48 68.72 -3.12 11.36
N GLY A 49 67.75 -3.86 10.83
CA GLY A 49 67.32 -3.68 9.45
C GLY A 49 66.49 -2.39 9.36
N ARG A 50 67.02 -1.33 8.75
CA ARG A 50 66.30 -0.09 8.44
C ARG A 50 65.25 -0.38 7.38
N MET A 51 64.01 -0.63 7.79
CA MET A 51 62.86 -0.52 6.86
C MET A 51 62.45 0.95 6.74
N HIS A 52 62.54 1.48 5.51
CA HIS A 52 62.12 2.83 5.21
C HIS A 52 60.58 2.98 5.39
N PRO A 53 60.11 3.93 6.23
CA PRO A 53 58.68 4.06 6.54
C PRO A 53 57.84 4.66 5.40
N SER A 54 58.43 4.95 4.23
CA SER A 54 57.78 5.72 3.17
C SER A 54 56.95 4.89 2.18
N ARG A 55 57.05 3.55 2.18
CA ARG A 55 56.24 2.72 1.26
C ARG A 55 54.97 2.14 1.88
N ALA A 56 54.93 1.83 3.16
CA ALA A 56 53.75 1.32 3.83
C ALA A 56 52.65 2.40 4.01
N LEU A 57 53.02 3.67 4.17
CA LEU A 57 52.07 4.78 4.32
C LEU A 57 51.36 5.14 3.01
N ARG A 58 51.94 4.84 1.84
CA ARG A 58 51.32 5.11 0.53
C ARG A 58 50.22 4.12 0.16
N TYR A 59 50.29 2.86 0.66
CA TYR A 59 49.24 1.85 0.41
C TYR A 59 48.07 1.95 1.41
N ALA A 60 48.28 2.47 2.61
CA ALA A 60 47.23 2.70 3.59
C ALA A 60 46.33 3.88 3.23
N LEU A 61 46.85 4.89 2.49
CA LEU A 61 46.09 6.07 2.11
C LEU A 61 45.25 5.85 0.83
N THR A 62 45.58 4.83 0.00
CA THR A 62 44.83 4.52 -1.22
C THR A 62 43.59 3.66 -0.99
N LEU A 63 43.52 2.97 0.16
CA LEU A 63 42.38 2.14 0.53
C LEU A 63 41.22 2.93 1.18
N LEU A 64 41.45 4.20 1.53
CA LEU A 64 40.46 5.07 2.20
C LEU A 64 39.61 5.92 1.26
N LEU A 65 39.78 5.76 -0.06
CA LEU A 65 39.06 6.51 -1.10
C LEU A 65 38.22 5.60 -2.02
N LEU A 66 37.74 4.47 -1.48
CA LEU A 66 36.56 3.87 -2.11
C LEU A 66 35.40 4.80 -1.79
N PRO A 67 34.75 5.43 -2.81
CA PRO A 67 33.49 6.08 -2.55
C PRO A 67 32.54 4.97 -2.09
N LEU A 68 32.27 4.93 -0.79
CA LEU A 68 31.00 4.37 -0.33
C LEU A 68 29.94 5.22 -1.04
N GLY A 69 29.48 4.75 -2.18
CA GLY A 69 28.30 5.27 -2.84
C GLY A 69 27.16 5.08 -1.84
N ASN A 70 27.01 6.06 -0.94
CA ASN A 70 25.77 6.22 -0.21
C ASN A 70 24.73 6.42 -1.30
N ALA A 71 24.03 5.36 -1.70
CA ALA A 71 22.76 5.48 -2.37
C ALA A 71 21.90 6.32 -1.42
N LEU A 72 21.86 7.64 -1.66
CA LEU A 72 21.04 8.55 -0.87
C LEU A 72 19.61 8.04 -0.97
N ALA A 73 19.06 7.65 0.17
CA ALA A 73 17.68 7.25 0.28
C ALA A 73 16.81 8.39 -0.28
N ALA A 74 16.21 8.15 -1.43
CA ALA A 74 15.33 9.12 -2.06
C ALA A 74 13.87 8.78 -1.76
N GLN A 75 13.00 9.80 -1.77
CA GLN A 75 11.56 9.62 -1.63
C GLN A 75 10.88 9.80 -2.99
N VAL A 76 9.81 9.05 -3.24
CA VAL A 76 8.97 9.19 -4.43
C VAL A 76 7.51 9.41 -4.01
N GLN A 77 6.87 10.43 -4.60
CA GLN A 77 5.45 10.75 -4.39
C GLN A 77 4.59 9.93 -5.34
N VAL A 78 3.77 9.04 -4.81
CA VAL A 78 3.02 8.05 -5.60
C VAL A 78 1.53 8.28 -5.45
N ALA A 79 0.84 8.52 -6.57
CA ALA A 79 -0.62 8.48 -6.66
C ALA A 79 -1.05 7.04 -6.94
N VAL A 80 -1.88 6.45 -6.09
CA VAL A 80 -2.28 5.04 -6.17
C VAL A 80 -3.79 4.91 -6.19
N ALA A 81 -4.33 4.26 -7.20
CA ALA A 81 -5.75 3.92 -7.24
C ALA A 81 -6.15 3.09 -6.01
N SER A 82 -7.24 3.47 -5.36
CA SER A 82 -7.59 3.00 -4.02
C SER A 82 -7.91 1.50 -3.90
N ASN A 83 -8.20 0.82 -5.02
CA ASN A 83 -8.30 -0.64 -5.06
C ASN A 83 -6.98 -1.34 -4.72
N PHE A 84 -5.85 -0.67 -4.99
CA PHE A 84 -4.50 -1.21 -4.83
C PHE A 84 -3.87 -0.84 -3.47
N THR A 85 -4.66 -0.33 -2.52
CA THR A 85 -4.17 0.16 -1.22
C THR A 85 -3.42 -0.90 -0.42
N ALA A 86 -4.00 -2.08 -0.24
CA ALA A 86 -3.40 -3.13 0.59
C ALA A 86 -2.10 -3.68 -0.04
N PRO A 87 -2.08 -4.13 -1.32
CA PRO A 87 -0.85 -4.60 -1.93
C PRO A 87 0.22 -3.50 -2.01
N MET A 88 -0.14 -2.24 -2.34
CA MET A 88 0.86 -1.18 -2.44
C MET A 88 1.52 -0.82 -1.11
N ARG A 89 0.81 -0.89 0.00
CA ARG A 89 1.41 -0.70 1.33
C ARG A 89 2.45 -1.78 1.64
N GLU A 90 2.14 -3.03 1.31
CA GLU A 90 3.10 -4.13 1.49
C GLU A 90 4.29 -4.00 0.55
N ILE A 91 4.05 -3.67 -0.73
CA ILE A 91 5.09 -3.42 -1.73
C ILE A 91 6.01 -2.27 -1.29
N ALA A 92 5.45 -1.16 -0.82
CA ALA A 92 6.23 -0.01 -0.35
C ALA A 92 7.15 -0.36 0.83
N GLY A 93 6.65 -1.17 1.78
CA GLY A 93 7.50 -1.65 2.89
C GLY A 93 8.61 -2.60 2.45
N ARG A 94 8.38 -3.44 1.42
CA ARG A 94 9.42 -4.28 0.81
C ARG A 94 10.41 -3.42 0.03
N PHE A 95 9.92 -2.49 -0.79
CA PHE A 95 10.72 -1.56 -1.58
C PHE A 95 11.71 -0.76 -0.71
N GLU A 96 11.23 -0.23 0.42
CA GLU A 96 12.08 0.52 1.37
C GLU A 96 13.19 -0.37 1.96
N ARG A 97 12.86 -1.61 2.37
CA ARG A 97 13.87 -2.55 2.90
C ARG A 97 14.92 -2.97 1.87
N ASP A 98 14.47 -3.20 0.63
CA ASP A 98 15.32 -3.78 -0.41
C ASP A 98 16.19 -2.74 -1.13
N THR A 99 15.73 -1.47 -1.17
CA THR A 99 16.39 -0.41 -1.95
C THR A 99 16.87 0.78 -1.10
N GLY A 100 16.37 0.92 0.12
CA GLY A 100 16.55 2.11 0.95
C GLY A 100 15.71 3.32 0.50
N HIS A 101 15.04 3.27 -0.65
CA HIS A 101 14.16 4.34 -1.13
C HIS A 101 12.79 4.27 -0.47
N GLN A 102 12.10 5.41 -0.33
CA GLN A 102 10.81 5.47 0.34
C GLN A 102 9.69 5.94 -0.59
N ALA A 103 8.61 5.15 -0.70
CA ALA A 103 7.40 5.54 -1.43
C ALA A 103 6.40 6.24 -0.51
N ARG A 104 6.06 7.49 -0.82
CA ARG A 104 5.01 8.29 -0.15
C ARG A 104 3.70 8.11 -0.89
N LEU A 105 2.78 7.36 -0.31
CA LEU A 105 1.57 6.90 -0.98
C LEU A 105 0.38 7.82 -0.71
N SER A 106 -0.31 8.22 -1.78
CA SER A 106 -1.63 8.86 -1.74
C SER A 106 -2.64 7.95 -2.42
N PHE A 107 -3.78 7.70 -1.78
CA PHE A 107 -4.81 6.80 -2.30
C PHE A 107 -6.07 7.56 -2.70
N GLY A 108 -6.63 7.24 -3.86
CA GLY A 108 -7.81 7.93 -4.37
C GLY A 108 -8.40 7.30 -5.64
N ALA A 109 -9.34 8.01 -6.27
CA ALA A 109 -9.86 7.62 -7.59
C ALA A 109 -8.91 8.07 -8.70
N THR A 110 -8.71 7.23 -9.71
CA THR A 110 -7.87 7.50 -10.89
C THR A 110 -8.19 8.85 -11.54
N GLY A 111 -9.46 9.15 -11.83
CA GLY A 111 -9.85 10.41 -12.46
C GLY A 111 -9.61 11.65 -11.59
N LYS A 112 -9.62 11.50 -10.24
CA LYS A 112 -9.22 12.60 -9.34
C LYS A 112 -7.72 12.83 -9.38
N PHE A 113 -6.91 11.78 -9.43
CA PHE A 113 -5.46 11.92 -9.61
C PHE A 113 -5.11 12.53 -10.97
N TYR A 114 -5.80 12.12 -12.05
CA TYR A 114 -5.64 12.77 -13.33
C TYR A 114 -5.85 14.29 -13.22
N ALA A 115 -6.96 14.74 -12.62
CA ALA A 115 -7.23 16.17 -12.44
C ALA A 115 -6.17 16.87 -11.58
N GLN A 116 -5.69 16.24 -10.49
CA GLN A 116 -4.65 16.78 -9.63
C GLN A 116 -3.31 16.90 -10.36
N ILE A 117 -2.90 15.88 -11.12
CA ILE A 117 -1.66 15.88 -11.92
C ILE A 117 -1.71 17.00 -12.95
N ARG A 118 -2.83 17.15 -13.68
CA ARG A 118 -3.04 18.24 -14.64
C ARG A 118 -3.00 19.63 -14.00
N ASN A 119 -3.39 19.73 -12.73
CA ASN A 119 -3.30 20.98 -11.96
C ASN A 119 -1.97 21.12 -11.18
N GLY A 120 -0.97 20.33 -11.51
CA GLY A 120 0.40 20.50 -10.99
C GLY A 120 0.67 19.84 -9.65
N ALA A 121 -0.14 18.88 -9.20
CA ALA A 121 0.19 18.10 -7.99
C ALA A 121 1.58 17.44 -8.08
N PRO A 122 2.31 17.29 -6.96
CA PRO A 122 3.71 16.86 -6.97
C PRO A 122 3.89 15.34 -7.05
N PHE A 123 2.99 14.65 -7.75
CA PHE A 123 3.15 13.21 -7.95
C PHE A 123 4.23 12.92 -8.99
N GLU A 124 4.97 11.86 -8.77
CA GLU A 124 6.09 11.40 -9.59
C GLU A 124 5.81 10.08 -10.30
N VAL A 125 4.94 9.25 -9.68
CA VAL A 125 4.45 7.98 -10.24
C VAL A 125 2.94 7.92 -10.06
N LEU A 126 2.22 7.43 -11.08
CA LEU A 126 0.80 7.08 -10.98
C LEU A 126 0.63 5.58 -11.18
N LEU A 127 -0.05 4.92 -10.24
CA LEU A 127 -0.63 3.60 -10.39
C LEU A 127 -2.13 3.76 -10.61
N SER A 128 -2.54 3.71 -11.87
CA SER A 128 -3.92 3.88 -12.32
C SER A 128 -4.71 2.57 -12.22
N ALA A 129 -6.03 2.65 -12.03
CA ALA A 129 -6.92 1.50 -12.15
C ALA A 129 -7.50 1.33 -13.58
N ASP A 130 -7.01 2.07 -14.56
CA ASP A 130 -7.29 1.93 -15.99
C ASP A 130 -5.99 2.12 -16.81
N ASP A 131 -6.07 1.87 -18.12
CA ASP A 131 -5.02 2.06 -19.12
C ASP A 131 -5.17 3.38 -19.89
N THR A 132 -6.36 3.97 -19.88
CA THR A 132 -6.68 5.17 -20.64
C THR A 132 -6.10 6.43 -20.00
N THR A 133 -6.11 6.54 -18.69
CA THR A 133 -5.57 7.69 -17.96
C THR A 133 -4.06 7.84 -18.11
N PRO A 134 -3.21 6.80 -17.95
CA PRO A 134 -1.79 6.88 -18.24
C PRO A 134 -1.50 7.25 -19.70
N GLY A 135 -2.19 6.63 -20.66
CA GLY A 135 -2.03 6.96 -22.07
C GLY A 135 -2.39 8.41 -22.41
N ARG A 136 -3.43 8.94 -21.77
CA ARG A 136 -3.80 10.34 -21.90
C ARG A 136 -2.77 11.30 -21.30
N LEU A 137 -2.21 10.97 -20.14
CA LEU A 137 -1.14 11.76 -19.52
C LEU A 137 0.14 11.79 -20.37
N GLU A 138 0.48 10.68 -21.05
CA GLU A 138 1.59 10.66 -22.03
C GLU A 138 1.30 11.60 -23.22
N GLN A 139 0.11 11.51 -23.82
CA GLN A 139 -0.27 12.38 -24.95
C GLN A 139 -0.28 13.86 -24.59
N GLU A 140 -0.60 14.19 -23.36
CA GLU A 140 -0.65 15.55 -22.84
C GLU A 140 0.70 16.05 -22.27
N GLY A 141 1.78 15.24 -22.36
CA GLY A 141 3.12 15.59 -21.87
C GLY A 141 3.25 15.65 -20.35
N ALA A 142 2.30 15.10 -19.60
CA ALA A 142 2.34 15.01 -18.14
C ALA A 142 2.99 13.73 -17.61
N ALA A 143 3.22 12.74 -18.50
CA ALA A 143 3.95 11.52 -18.21
C ALA A 143 5.04 11.26 -19.25
N ILE A 144 6.03 10.46 -18.90
CA ILE A 144 7.16 10.12 -19.77
C ILE A 144 6.72 9.07 -20.79
N PRO A 145 6.81 9.36 -22.10
CA PRO A 145 6.40 8.42 -23.13
C PRO A 145 7.12 7.07 -23.04
N GLY A 146 6.36 5.97 -23.18
CA GLY A 146 6.89 4.61 -23.14
C GLY A 146 7.25 4.10 -21.74
N SER A 147 6.94 4.85 -20.68
CA SER A 147 7.20 4.42 -19.30
C SER A 147 6.04 3.62 -18.69
N ARG A 148 4.89 3.55 -19.35
CA ARG A 148 3.71 2.85 -18.86
C ARG A 148 3.78 1.34 -19.11
N PHE A 149 3.24 0.57 -18.17
CA PHE A 149 3.05 -0.86 -18.31
C PHE A 149 1.89 -1.35 -17.45
N THR A 150 1.25 -2.46 -17.88
CA THR A 150 0.21 -3.12 -17.10
C THR A 150 0.84 -3.83 -15.90
N TYR A 151 0.53 -3.37 -14.68
CA TYR A 151 1.01 -4.00 -13.45
C TYR A 151 0.00 -5.00 -12.86
N ALA A 152 -1.31 -4.87 -13.20
CA ALA A 152 -2.37 -5.73 -12.70
C ALA A 152 -3.61 -5.69 -13.61
N VAL A 153 -4.41 -6.76 -13.59
CA VAL A 153 -5.76 -6.78 -14.15
C VAL A 153 -6.75 -6.96 -13.00
N GLY A 154 -7.59 -5.95 -12.78
CA GLY A 154 -8.56 -5.92 -11.69
C GLY A 154 -9.75 -6.86 -11.92
N ARG A 155 -10.36 -7.32 -10.84
CA ARG A 155 -11.59 -8.12 -10.87
C ARG A 155 -12.66 -7.45 -10.04
N LEU A 156 -13.84 -7.26 -10.63
CA LEU A 156 -15.01 -6.71 -9.98
C LEU A 156 -15.75 -7.81 -9.22
N VAL A 157 -16.26 -7.50 -8.03
CA VAL A 157 -17.10 -8.41 -7.25
C VAL A 157 -18.30 -7.67 -6.67
N LEU A 158 -19.48 -8.25 -6.81
CA LEU A 158 -20.64 -7.88 -5.98
C LEU A 158 -20.49 -8.60 -4.65
N TRP A 159 -20.35 -7.87 -3.56
CA TRP A 159 -20.00 -8.41 -2.25
C TRP A 159 -20.91 -7.89 -1.13
N SER A 160 -21.09 -8.72 -0.12
CA SER A 160 -21.72 -8.39 1.16
C SER A 160 -20.93 -9.00 2.32
N PRO A 161 -20.83 -8.33 3.49
CA PRO A 161 -20.27 -8.94 4.69
C PRO A 161 -21.14 -10.06 5.25
N THR A 162 -22.42 -10.13 4.85
CA THR A 162 -23.36 -11.17 5.27
C THR A 162 -23.08 -12.46 4.50
N ALA A 163 -22.73 -13.52 5.23
CA ALA A 163 -22.51 -14.83 4.63
C ALA A 163 -23.78 -15.35 3.95
N GLY A 164 -23.62 -15.87 2.73
CA GLY A 164 -24.72 -16.47 1.97
C GLY A 164 -25.73 -15.49 1.36
N LEU A 165 -25.60 -14.18 1.57
CA LEU A 165 -26.51 -13.19 0.93
C LEU A 165 -26.31 -13.15 -0.59
N VAL A 166 -25.06 -13.12 -1.05
CA VAL A 166 -24.72 -13.09 -2.48
C VAL A 166 -24.34 -14.52 -2.91
N GLN A 167 -25.34 -15.32 -3.30
CA GLN A 167 -25.14 -16.66 -3.87
C GLN A 167 -25.16 -16.59 -5.41
N ASP A 168 -26.14 -15.89 -5.97
CA ASP A 168 -26.26 -15.57 -7.39
C ASP A 168 -26.45 -14.05 -7.51
N GLY A 169 -25.43 -13.36 -8.05
CA GLY A 169 -25.43 -11.92 -8.15
C GLY A 169 -26.54 -11.36 -9.02
N PRO A 170 -26.69 -11.83 -10.27
CA PRO A 170 -27.77 -11.40 -11.16
C PRO A 170 -29.16 -11.62 -10.59
N ASP A 171 -29.42 -12.76 -9.98
CA ASP A 171 -30.72 -13.10 -9.39
C ASP A 171 -31.04 -12.19 -8.19
N LEU A 172 -30.08 -11.99 -7.29
CA LEU A 172 -30.21 -11.07 -6.15
C LEU A 172 -30.50 -9.63 -6.61
N LEU A 173 -29.78 -9.16 -7.63
CA LEU A 173 -29.98 -7.80 -8.18
C LEU A 173 -31.36 -7.64 -8.81
N ARG A 174 -31.88 -8.66 -9.53
CA ARG A 174 -33.23 -8.65 -10.13
C ARG A 174 -34.32 -8.69 -9.07
N LYS A 175 -34.19 -9.53 -8.04
CA LYS A 175 -35.15 -9.59 -6.93
C LYS A 175 -35.20 -8.30 -6.12
N GLY A 176 -34.05 -7.63 -5.99
CA GLY A 176 -33.97 -6.37 -5.29
C GLY A 176 -34.22 -6.47 -3.78
N ASP A 177 -33.92 -7.62 -3.15
CA ASP A 177 -34.11 -7.87 -1.71
C ASP A 177 -33.02 -7.18 -0.86
N PHE A 178 -32.83 -5.88 -1.14
CA PHE A 178 -31.90 -5.01 -0.42
C PHE A 178 -32.35 -3.55 -0.52
N ARG A 179 -31.95 -2.72 0.41
CA ARG A 179 -32.27 -1.29 0.42
C ARG A 179 -31.25 -0.47 -0.39
N HIS A 180 -29.98 -0.73 -0.20
CA HIS A 180 -28.88 0.04 -0.79
C HIS A 180 -27.84 -0.87 -1.44
N LEU A 181 -27.41 -0.48 -2.64
CA LEU A 181 -26.32 -1.05 -3.40
C LEU A 181 -25.22 0.02 -3.54
N ALA A 182 -24.04 -0.24 -2.98
CA ALA A 182 -22.92 0.67 -3.11
C ALA A 182 -22.14 0.44 -4.41
N MET A 183 -21.72 1.54 -5.04
CA MET A 183 -20.79 1.52 -6.18
C MET A 183 -19.89 2.76 -6.15
N ALA A 184 -18.72 2.70 -6.75
CA ALA A 184 -17.87 3.87 -6.89
C ALA A 184 -18.40 4.80 -7.96
N ASN A 185 -18.02 6.08 -7.90
CA ASN A 185 -18.41 7.06 -8.93
C ASN A 185 -17.90 6.64 -10.33
N PRO A 186 -18.78 6.30 -11.28
CA PRO A 186 -18.36 5.80 -12.59
C PRO A 186 -17.62 6.84 -13.43
N LYS A 187 -17.78 8.13 -13.13
CA LYS A 187 -17.10 9.22 -13.86
C LYS A 187 -15.62 9.35 -13.49
N THR A 188 -15.21 8.86 -12.31
CA THR A 188 -13.86 9.07 -11.79
C THR A 188 -13.16 7.80 -11.34
N ALA A 189 -13.88 6.70 -11.15
CA ALA A 189 -13.35 5.44 -10.67
C ALA A 189 -13.60 4.30 -11.68
N PRO A 190 -12.56 3.66 -12.23
CA PRO A 190 -12.71 2.59 -13.23
C PRO A 190 -13.56 1.41 -12.76
N TYR A 191 -13.46 1.02 -11.50
CA TYR A 191 -14.34 0.01 -10.90
C TYR A 191 -15.81 0.47 -10.85
N GLY A 192 -16.07 1.77 -10.71
CA GLY A 192 -17.42 2.33 -10.82
C GLY A 192 -17.95 2.26 -12.24
N ALA A 193 -17.11 2.54 -13.23
CA ALA A 193 -17.49 2.39 -14.65
C ALA A 193 -17.77 0.92 -14.99
N ALA A 194 -16.97 -0.02 -14.49
CA ALA A 194 -17.21 -1.45 -14.67
C ALA A 194 -18.51 -1.91 -13.99
N ALA A 195 -18.82 -1.40 -12.80
CA ALA A 195 -20.08 -1.69 -12.11
C ALA A 195 -21.29 -1.16 -12.87
N LEU A 196 -21.20 0.07 -13.39
CA LEU A 196 -22.27 0.65 -14.23
C LEU A 196 -22.48 -0.19 -15.49
N ALA A 197 -21.41 -0.54 -16.21
CA ALA A 197 -21.49 -1.40 -17.40
C ALA A 197 -22.13 -2.76 -17.09
N THR A 198 -21.81 -3.34 -15.91
CA THR A 198 -22.44 -4.58 -15.44
C THR A 198 -23.94 -4.40 -15.24
N LEU A 199 -24.39 -3.32 -14.60
CA LEU A 199 -25.81 -3.03 -14.39
C LEU A 199 -26.53 -2.77 -15.72
N GLU A 200 -25.90 -2.07 -16.66
CA GLU A 200 -26.40 -1.83 -18.01
C GLU A 200 -26.55 -3.13 -18.80
N HIS A 201 -25.52 -3.99 -18.77
CA HIS A 201 -25.55 -5.32 -19.41
C HIS A 201 -26.71 -6.19 -18.88
N LEU A 202 -26.95 -6.12 -17.56
CA LEU A 202 -28.05 -6.86 -16.93
C LEU A 202 -29.44 -6.20 -17.13
N GLY A 203 -29.51 -5.01 -17.69
CA GLY A 203 -30.76 -4.24 -17.86
C GLY A 203 -31.32 -3.69 -16.54
N LEU A 204 -30.45 -3.48 -15.52
CA LEU A 204 -30.88 -3.14 -14.16
C LEU A 204 -30.52 -1.71 -13.73
N ASN A 205 -29.82 -0.94 -14.55
CA ASN A 205 -29.35 0.39 -14.20
C ASN A 205 -30.48 1.32 -13.74
N ASP A 206 -31.56 1.42 -14.56
CA ASP A 206 -32.68 2.31 -14.28
C ASP A 206 -33.48 1.82 -13.06
N THR A 207 -33.71 0.52 -12.97
CA THR A 207 -34.47 -0.11 -11.88
C THR A 207 -33.82 0.10 -10.53
N LEU A 208 -32.48 0.07 -10.47
CA LEU A 208 -31.70 0.16 -9.24
C LEU A 208 -31.21 1.59 -8.94
N SER A 209 -31.38 2.55 -9.84
CA SER A 209 -30.87 3.93 -9.73
C SER A 209 -31.21 4.60 -8.40
N GLY A 210 -32.43 4.45 -7.90
CA GLY A 210 -32.89 5.00 -6.62
C GLY A 210 -32.33 4.30 -5.37
N ARG A 211 -31.62 3.18 -5.54
CA ARG A 211 -31.00 2.41 -4.44
C ARG A 211 -29.47 2.54 -4.41
N LEU A 212 -28.89 3.24 -5.40
CA LEU A 212 -27.44 3.37 -5.50
C LEU A 212 -26.89 4.34 -4.45
N VAL A 213 -25.88 3.88 -3.72
CA VAL A 213 -25.05 4.70 -2.84
C VAL A 213 -23.68 4.85 -3.47
N GLN A 214 -23.32 6.07 -3.83
CA GLN A 214 -22.10 6.33 -4.59
C GLN A 214 -20.94 6.72 -3.67
N GLY A 215 -19.87 5.92 -3.69
CA GLY A 215 -18.58 6.26 -3.09
C GLY A 215 -17.71 7.10 -4.04
N GLU A 216 -16.92 7.99 -3.51
CA GLU A 216 -15.97 8.80 -4.25
C GLU A 216 -14.88 7.96 -4.96
N ASN A 217 -14.56 6.79 -4.39
CA ASN A 217 -13.62 5.81 -4.90
C ASN A 217 -13.99 4.42 -4.37
N ILE A 218 -13.30 3.38 -4.84
CA ILE A 218 -13.65 2.00 -4.50
C ILE A 218 -13.36 1.65 -3.03
N ALA A 219 -12.44 2.34 -2.35
CA ALA A 219 -12.20 2.13 -0.92
C ALA A 219 -13.37 2.65 -0.08
N GLN A 220 -13.92 3.83 -0.39
CA GLN A 220 -15.10 4.35 0.28
C GLN A 220 -16.33 3.47 -0.02
N THR A 221 -16.47 2.97 -1.24
CA THR A 221 -17.52 2.02 -1.59
C THR A 221 -17.47 0.77 -0.69
N HIS A 222 -16.29 0.18 -0.55
CA HIS A 222 -16.10 -0.95 0.36
C HIS A 222 -16.47 -0.58 1.81
N GLN A 223 -16.09 0.60 2.29
CA GLN A 223 -16.44 1.07 3.64
C GLN A 223 -17.94 1.18 3.85
N PHE A 224 -18.71 1.67 2.85
CA PHE A 224 -20.17 1.73 2.95
C PHE A 224 -20.80 0.34 3.14
N VAL A 225 -20.26 -0.66 2.47
CA VAL A 225 -20.75 -2.04 2.62
C VAL A 225 -20.28 -2.64 3.95
N ALA A 226 -19.00 -2.51 4.28
CA ALA A 226 -18.43 -3.06 5.51
C ALA A 226 -19.04 -2.47 6.79
N SER A 227 -19.48 -1.20 6.76
CA SER A 227 -20.14 -0.52 7.88
C SER A 227 -21.67 -0.73 7.92
N GLY A 228 -22.26 -1.44 6.94
CA GLY A 228 -23.71 -1.67 6.87
C GLY A 228 -24.52 -0.48 6.31
N ASN A 229 -23.89 0.59 5.84
CA ASN A 229 -24.59 1.69 5.14
C ASN A 229 -25.19 1.23 3.80
N ALA A 230 -24.64 0.17 3.22
CA ALA A 230 -25.24 -0.58 2.12
C ALA A 230 -25.15 -2.07 2.44
N GLN A 231 -26.16 -2.85 2.07
CA GLN A 231 -26.16 -4.30 2.33
C GLN A 231 -25.17 -5.05 1.43
N LEU A 232 -24.94 -4.53 0.24
CA LEU A 232 -24.03 -5.09 -0.77
C LEU A 232 -23.47 -3.96 -1.63
N GLY A 233 -22.42 -4.26 -2.37
CA GLY A 233 -21.83 -3.30 -3.28
C GLY A 233 -20.89 -3.93 -4.28
N PHE A 234 -20.68 -3.24 -5.38
CA PHE A 234 -19.64 -3.54 -6.34
C PHE A 234 -18.29 -3.00 -5.83
N ILE A 235 -17.38 -3.89 -5.51
CA ILE A 235 -16.06 -3.58 -4.97
C ILE A 235 -14.95 -4.29 -5.76
N ALA A 236 -13.69 -3.98 -5.47
CA ALA A 236 -12.57 -4.73 -6.04
C ALA A 236 -12.37 -6.04 -5.27
N LEU A 237 -12.16 -7.15 -5.98
CA LEU A 237 -11.90 -8.45 -5.35
C LEU A 237 -10.72 -8.37 -4.37
N SER A 238 -9.70 -7.58 -4.68
CA SER A 238 -8.51 -7.34 -3.84
C SER A 238 -8.80 -6.77 -2.45
N GLN A 239 -9.98 -6.19 -2.23
CA GLN A 239 -10.36 -5.64 -0.93
C GLN A 239 -10.89 -6.69 0.05
N VAL A 240 -11.29 -7.85 -0.46
CA VAL A 240 -11.91 -8.94 0.33
C VAL A 240 -11.30 -10.31 0.04
N ALA A 241 -10.34 -10.38 -0.88
CA ALA A 241 -9.67 -11.63 -1.23
C ALA A 241 -8.50 -11.93 -0.30
N LYS A 242 -8.33 -13.24 -0.04
CA LYS A 242 -7.10 -13.84 0.47
C LYS A 242 -6.80 -15.04 -0.42
N ASP A 243 -5.57 -15.13 -0.91
CA ASP A 243 -5.14 -16.18 -1.83
C ASP A 243 -6.08 -16.34 -3.05
N GLY A 244 -6.52 -15.19 -3.60
CA GLY A 244 -7.40 -15.11 -4.78
C GLY A 244 -8.86 -15.50 -4.55
N ARG A 245 -9.29 -15.79 -3.32
CA ARG A 245 -10.65 -16.18 -2.96
C ARG A 245 -11.26 -15.18 -1.98
N ILE A 246 -12.58 -15.00 -2.01
CA ILE A 246 -13.32 -14.19 -1.03
C ILE A 246 -13.11 -14.78 0.35
N ALA A 247 -12.50 -14.02 1.26
CA ALA A 247 -12.10 -14.46 2.59
C ALA A 247 -13.22 -14.31 3.62
N THR A 248 -14.11 -13.32 3.43
CA THR A 248 -15.19 -13.00 4.39
C THR A 248 -16.46 -12.62 3.64
N GLY A 249 -17.61 -12.88 4.27
CA GLY A 249 -18.91 -12.57 3.68
C GLY A 249 -19.31 -13.51 2.54
N SER A 250 -20.00 -12.98 1.56
CA SER A 250 -20.38 -13.68 0.34
C SER A 250 -20.25 -12.75 -0.87
N GLY A 251 -20.01 -13.29 -2.05
CA GLY A 251 -19.86 -12.45 -3.24
C GLY A 251 -19.92 -13.24 -4.54
N TRP A 252 -20.32 -12.52 -5.58
CA TRP A 252 -20.32 -12.96 -6.96
C TRP A 252 -19.23 -12.22 -7.71
N VAL A 253 -18.18 -12.93 -8.14
CA VAL A 253 -17.15 -12.35 -9.01
C VAL A 253 -17.79 -12.12 -10.38
N VAL A 254 -17.82 -10.86 -10.80
CA VAL A 254 -18.45 -10.47 -12.06
C VAL A 254 -17.67 -11.05 -13.23
N PRO A 255 -18.30 -11.73 -14.18
CA PRO A 255 -17.67 -12.22 -15.40
C PRO A 255 -17.05 -11.07 -16.21
N THR A 256 -15.89 -11.30 -16.79
CA THR A 256 -15.12 -10.26 -17.50
C THR A 256 -15.68 -9.90 -18.88
N ASP A 257 -16.64 -10.64 -19.38
CA ASP A 257 -17.33 -10.42 -20.65
C ASP A 257 -18.52 -9.45 -20.56
N ILE A 258 -18.96 -9.13 -19.32
CA ILE A 258 -20.10 -8.22 -19.10
C ILE A 258 -19.69 -6.82 -18.61
N HIS A 259 -18.41 -6.52 -18.59
CA HIS A 259 -17.86 -5.19 -18.34
C HIS A 259 -16.50 -5.03 -19.03
N PRO A 260 -16.04 -3.81 -19.33
CA PRO A 260 -14.71 -3.57 -19.86
C PRO A 260 -13.62 -4.12 -18.93
N ALA A 261 -12.54 -4.66 -19.50
CA ALA A 261 -11.38 -5.14 -18.73
C ALA A 261 -10.81 -3.99 -17.87
N ILE A 262 -10.54 -4.28 -16.60
CA ILE A 262 -9.96 -3.31 -15.66
C ILE A 262 -8.43 -3.47 -15.70
N ARG A 263 -7.81 -3.09 -16.84
CA ARG A 263 -6.36 -3.06 -16.98
C ARG A 263 -5.80 -1.89 -16.18
N GLN A 264 -4.83 -2.17 -15.33
CA GLN A 264 -4.25 -1.18 -14.42
C GLN A 264 -2.81 -0.93 -14.83
N GLU A 265 -2.50 0.32 -15.16
CA GLU A 265 -1.17 0.70 -15.62
C GLU A 265 -0.46 1.62 -14.63
N ALA A 266 0.84 1.38 -14.47
CA ALA A 266 1.76 2.29 -13.82
C ALA A 266 2.43 3.17 -14.88
N VAL A 267 2.75 4.42 -14.53
CA VAL A 267 3.42 5.35 -15.42
C VAL A 267 4.32 6.32 -14.61
N LEU A 268 5.49 6.66 -15.18
CA LEU A 268 6.37 7.71 -14.68
C LEU A 268 5.83 9.07 -15.09
N LEU A 269 5.54 9.93 -14.13
CA LEU A 269 5.12 11.29 -14.41
C LEU A 269 6.34 12.19 -14.69
N THR A 270 6.16 13.26 -15.45
CA THR A 270 7.24 14.19 -15.84
C THR A 270 7.99 14.72 -14.62
N LYS A 271 7.29 14.94 -13.49
CA LYS A 271 7.92 15.40 -12.23
C LYS A 271 8.87 14.37 -11.59
N GLY A 272 8.70 13.08 -11.91
CA GLY A 272 9.56 11.99 -11.42
C GLY A 272 10.71 11.64 -12.35
N GLN A 273 10.88 12.34 -13.49
CA GLN A 273 11.84 11.98 -14.53
C GLN A 273 13.27 11.84 -14.00
N ASP A 274 13.69 12.74 -13.12
CA ASP A 274 15.05 12.76 -12.57
C ASP A 274 15.15 12.11 -11.19
N ASN A 275 14.04 11.58 -10.65
CA ASN A 275 14.03 10.90 -9.36
C ASN A 275 14.41 9.41 -9.51
N PRO A 276 15.58 8.97 -8.98
CA PRO A 276 15.98 7.57 -9.06
C PRO A 276 15.03 6.63 -8.33
N ALA A 277 14.38 7.07 -7.25
CA ALA A 277 13.40 6.28 -6.52
C ALA A 277 12.13 6.02 -7.34
N ALA A 278 11.72 6.96 -8.22
CA ALA A 278 10.56 6.77 -9.09
C ALA A 278 10.82 5.68 -10.13
N LYS A 279 11.98 5.69 -10.79
CA LYS A 279 12.40 4.66 -11.74
C LYS A 279 12.56 3.31 -11.06
N ALA A 280 13.26 3.28 -9.91
CA ALA A 280 13.46 2.06 -9.14
C ALA A 280 12.13 1.43 -8.68
N LEU A 281 11.11 2.25 -8.34
CA LEU A 281 9.79 1.74 -7.95
C LEU A 281 9.07 1.06 -9.13
N LEU A 282 9.13 1.64 -10.33
CA LEU A 282 8.52 1.03 -11.52
C LEU A 282 9.20 -0.30 -11.87
N ASP A 283 10.52 -0.35 -11.84
CA ASP A 283 11.30 -1.59 -12.05
C ASP A 283 10.99 -2.62 -10.96
N TYR A 284 10.82 -2.19 -9.71
CA TYR A 284 10.47 -3.06 -8.59
C TYR A 284 9.09 -3.70 -8.76
N LEU A 285 8.11 -2.94 -9.24
CA LEU A 285 6.76 -3.45 -9.52
C LEU A 285 6.74 -4.54 -10.60
N ALA A 286 7.67 -4.50 -11.54
CA ALA A 286 7.80 -5.49 -12.61
C ALA A 286 8.49 -6.79 -12.19
N GLN A 287 9.09 -6.85 -10.98
CA GLN A 287 9.82 -8.03 -10.51
C GLN A 287 8.89 -9.24 -10.29
N PRO A 288 9.32 -10.46 -10.58
CA PRO A 288 8.50 -11.67 -10.49
C PRO A 288 7.87 -11.89 -9.09
N GLN A 289 8.64 -11.62 -8.00
CA GLN A 289 8.15 -11.78 -6.63
C GLN A 289 7.07 -10.75 -6.28
N ILE A 290 7.12 -9.55 -6.87
CA ILE A 290 6.11 -8.51 -6.66
C ILE A 290 4.86 -8.82 -7.49
N ARG A 291 5.03 -9.31 -8.71
CA ARG A 291 3.92 -9.81 -9.55
C ARG A 291 3.19 -10.97 -8.85
N ALA A 292 3.91 -11.93 -8.26
CA ALA A 292 3.32 -13.02 -7.48
C ALA A 292 2.55 -12.49 -6.23
N LEU A 293 3.09 -11.48 -5.55
CA LEU A 293 2.40 -10.82 -4.46
C LEU A 293 1.09 -10.17 -4.94
N ILE A 294 1.11 -9.44 -6.07
CA ILE A 294 -0.08 -8.82 -6.65
C ILE A 294 -1.15 -9.89 -6.95
N GLN A 295 -0.76 -11.03 -7.53
CA GLN A 295 -1.68 -12.15 -7.79
C GLN A 295 -2.32 -12.71 -6.51
N SER A 296 -1.58 -12.78 -5.39
CA SER A 296 -2.12 -13.29 -4.12
C SER A 296 -3.28 -12.44 -3.58
N TYR A 297 -3.34 -11.16 -3.97
CA TYR A 297 -4.48 -10.28 -3.68
C TYR A 297 -5.66 -10.44 -4.67
N GLY A 298 -5.63 -11.42 -5.58
CA GLY A 298 -6.73 -11.73 -6.50
C GLY A 298 -6.71 -10.94 -7.81
N TYR A 299 -5.61 -10.28 -8.14
CA TYR A 299 -5.43 -9.66 -9.47
C TYR A 299 -5.03 -10.70 -10.52
N GLY A 300 -5.46 -10.46 -11.77
CA GLY A 300 -4.85 -11.08 -12.94
C GLY A 300 -3.55 -10.37 -13.33
N LEU A 301 -2.73 -11.04 -14.13
CA LEU A 301 -1.54 -10.48 -14.80
C LEU A 301 -1.63 -10.75 -16.31
N GLU A 302 -1.00 -9.90 -17.08
CA GLU A 302 -0.75 -10.08 -18.52
C GLU A 302 0.71 -10.47 -18.78
#